data_5e7c14db39c36c05ea206ad31de8bde6
#
_entry.id   5e7c14db39c36c05ea206ad31de8bde6
#
_cell.length_a   1.000
_cell.length_b   1.000
_cell.length_c   1.000
_cell.angle_alpha   90.00
_cell.angle_beta   90.00
_cell.angle_gamma   90.00
#
_symmetry.space_group_name_H-M   'P 1'
#
loop_
_entity.id
_entity.type
_entity.pdbx_description
1 polymer ?
#
loop_
_entity_poly.entity_id
_entity_poly.type
_entity_poly.pdbx_seq_one_letter_code
_entity_poly.pdbx_strand_id
1 'polypeptide(L)'
;MINFIKNPFVFIGIIALSAALILATFSESTKTRVKNNKDLDRKKNVLLARYLADQDNPSLAKLANENDLQTIYEEQIEELIFNKDAVLIEDLPNNLSFSDLVWKEDSNAGSGKEGRMIYSFKNDDTEYLPLFKVKESGGFVIPISGKGLWSTIKGFIYVVPNEDSNMKEWDYSVQGISFYEHGETPGLGGEIDKYEVQARYLNKHVSFKNNRTPEMTKTVSDDSYDLEYISGATITSDGLDTFIAYHILDRYKDILSKAN
;
A
#
# COMPACT_ATOMS: atom_id res chain seq x y z
N MET A 1 -46.35 -15.89 30.56
CA MET A 1 -45.15 -15.18 29.99
C MET A 1 -43.91 -15.29 30.85
N ILE A 2 -43.97 -15.13 32.16
CA ILE A 2 -42.81 -15.14 33.10
C ILE A 2 -42.12 -16.53 33.18
N ASN A 3 -42.84 -17.63 33.01
CA ASN A 3 -42.26 -18.99 33.08
C ASN A 3 -41.39 -19.39 31.87
N PHE A 4 -41.55 -18.73 30.72
CA PHE A 4 -40.77 -18.99 29.54
C PHE A 4 -39.32 -18.50 29.70
N ILE A 5 -39.13 -17.34 30.36
CA ILE A 5 -37.81 -16.75 30.62
C ILE A 5 -37.03 -17.52 31.69
N LYS A 6 -37.72 -18.35 32.54
CA LYS A 6 -37.04 -19.19 33.54
C LYS A 6 -36.32 -20.41 32.96
N ASN A 7 -36.55 -20.73 31.69
CA ASN A 7 -35.79 -21.77 31.00
C ASN A 7 -34.38 -21.23 30.64
N PRO A 8 -33.30 -21.86 31.18
CA PRO A 8 -31.92 -21.36 30.91
C PRO A 8 -31.58 -21.26 29.43
N PHE A 9 -32.06 -22.15 28.60
CA PHE A 9 -31.82 -22.13 27.17
C PHE A 9 -32.50 -20.96 26.46
N VAL A 10 -33.73 -20.63 26.88
CA VAL A 10 -34.48 -19.48 26.34
C VAL A 10 -33.83 -18.17 26.80
N PHE A 11 -33.39 -18.08 28.05
CA PHE A 11 -32.68 -16.92 28.58
C PHE A 11 -31.37 -16.64 27.79
N ILE A 12 -30.54 -17.69 27.62
CA ILE A 12 -29.32 -17.59 26.85
C ILE A 12 -29.60 -17.21 25.39
N GLY A 13 -30.63 -17.79 24.78
CA GLY A 13 -31.06 -17.46 23.42
C GLY A 13 -31.44 -15.99 23.25
N ILE A 14 -32.19 -15.42 24.21
CA ILE A 14 -32.56 -14.00 24.19
C ILE A 14 -31.34 -13.11 24.33
N ILE A 15 -30.40 -13.42 25.22
CA ILE A 15 -29.16 -12.66 25.38
C ILE A 15 -28.33 -12.73 24.07
N ALA A 16 -28.16 -13.90 23.50
CA ALA A 16 -27.40 -14.08 22.26
C ALA A 16 -28.02 -13.31 21.08
N LEU A 17 -29.34 -13.37 20.94
CA LEU A 17 -30.07 -12.62 19.89
C LEU A 17 -29.99 -11.11 20.09
N SER A 18 -30.14 -10.62 21.32
CA SER A 18 -30.03 -9.19 21.59
C SER A 18 -28.61 -8.68 21.38
N ALA A 19 -27.58 -9.42 21.79
CA ALA A 19 -26.19 -9.08 21.54
C ALA A 19 -25.89 -9.09 20.04
N ALA A 20 -26.34 -10.09 19.29
CA ALA A 20 -26.16 -10.17 17.84
C ALA A 20 -26.84 -8.98 17.11
N LEU A 21 -28.05 -8.61 17.54
CA LEU A 21 -28.78 -7.47 16.96
C LEU A 21 -28.05 -6.14 17.23
N ILE A 22 -27.56 -5.93 18.45
CA ILE A 22 -26.81 -4.72 18.83
C ILE A 22 -25.51 -4.66 18.00
N LEU A 23 -24.77 -5.76 17.91
CA LEU A 23 -23.53 -5.81 17.12
C LEU A 23 -23.78 -5.57 15.63
N ALA A 24 -24.83 -6.18 15.06
CA ALA A 24 -25.19 -6.00 13.64
C ALA A 24 -25.58 -4.55 13.34
N THR A 25 -26.43 -3.93 14.19
CA THR A 25 -26.85 -2.54 14.00
C THR A 25 -25.69 -1.56 14.19
N PHE A 26 -24.81 -1.79 15.16
CA PHE A 26 -23.63 -0.97 15.37
C PHE A 26 -22.64 -1.11 14.19
N SER A 27 -22.37 -2.33 13.74
CA SER A 27 -21.51 -2.60 12.59
C SER A 27 -22.01 -1.89 11.35
N GLU A 28 -23.30 -1.99 11.02
CA GLU A 28 -23.87 -1.33 9.84
C GLU A 28 -23.84 0.20 9.95
N SER A 29 -24.14 0.74 11.13
CA SER A 29 -24.15 2.19 11.36
C SER A 29 -22.74 2.82 11.27
N THR A 30 -21.67 2.05 11.53
CA THR A 30 -20.29 2.53 11.49
C THR A 30 -19.58 2.25 10.17
N LYS A 31 -20.13 1.40 9.31
CA LYS A 31 -19.51 0.92 8.07
C LYS A 31 -19.03 2.04 7.14
N THR A 32 -19.90 3.03 6.89
CA THR A 32 -19.56 4.17 6.05
C THR A 32 -18.42 4.99 6.66
N ARG A 33 -18.46 5.22 7.97
CA ARG A 33 -17.41 5.97 8.67
C ARG A 33 -16.06 5.24 8.62
N VAL A 34 -16.07 3.93 8.81
CA VAL A 34 -14.85 3.09 8.69
C VAL A 34 -14.30 3.14 7.27
N LYS A 35 -15.16 3.06 6.24
CA LYS A 35 -14.74 3.17 4.84
C LYS A 35 -14.10 4.53 4.58
N ASN A 36 -14.72 5.63 5.00
CA ASN A 36 -14.18 6.98 4.81
C ASN A 36 -12.84 7.17 5.53
N ASN A 37 -12.73 6.69 6.77
CA ASN A 37 -11.47 6.78 7.51
C ASN A 37 -10.34 6.01 6.82
N LYS A 38 -10.61 4.82 6.28
CA LYS A 38 -9.63 4.05 5.50
C LYS A 38 -9.21 4.76 4.21
N ASP A 39 -10.15 5.42 3.54
CA ASP A 39 -9.86 6.20 2.33
C ASP A 39 -8.97 7.42 2.66
N LEU A 40 -9.30 8.15 3.72
CA LEU A 40 -8.48 9.26 4.20
C LEU A 40 -7.08 8.80 4.61
N ASP A 41 -6.98 7.67 5.31
CA ASP A 41 -5.70 7.10 5.71
C ASP A 41 -4.85 6.69 4.49
N ARG A 42 -5.45 6.07 3.48
CA ARG A 42 -4.81 5.78 2.19
C ARG A 42 -4.29 7.05 1.54
N LYS A 43 -5.14 8.08 1.36
CA LYS A 43 -4.76 9.37 0.75
C LYS A 43 -3.61 10.03 1.50
N LYS A 44 -3.67 10.02 2.83
CA LYS A 44 -2.60 10.53 3.68
C LYS A 44 -1.28 9.80 3.42
N ASN A 45 -1.29 8.47 3.36
CA ASN A 45 -0.07 7.69 3.17
C ASN A 45 0.51 7.79 1.75
N VAL A 46 -0.34 7.99 0.73
CA VAL A 46 0.12 8.36 -0.63
C VAL A 46 0.89 9.68 -0.60
N LEU A 47 0.35 10.71 0.09
CA LEU A 47 1.02 12.01 0.23
C LEU A 47 2.26 11.93 1.12
N LEU A 48 2.27 11.13 2.18
CA LEU A 48 3.47 10.91 3.00
C LEU A 48 4.60 10.27 2.19
N ALA A 49 4.30 9.29 1.34
CA ALA A 49 5.28 8.73 0.41
C ALA A 49 5.79 9.82 -0.56
N ARG A 50 4.89 10.64 -1.12
CA ARG A 50 5.23 11.75 -2.02
C ARG A 50 6.15 12.78 -1.37
N TYR A 51 5.97 13.08 -0.07
CA TYR A 51 6.72 14.12 0.64
C TYR A 51 7.91 13.61 1.43
N LEU A 52 8.27 12.32 1.35
CA LEU A 52 9.39 11.79 2.15
C LEU A 52 10.71 12.54 1.90
N ALA A 53 10.96 12.93 0.65
CA ALA A 53 12.15 13.70 0.28
C ALA A 53 12.07 15.20 0.65
N ASP A 54 10.90 15.70 1.02
CA ASP A 54 10.63 17.12 1.28
C ASP A 54 9.95 17.30 2.65
N GLN A 55 10.70 17.03 3.71
CA GLN A 55 10.19 17.06 5.09
C GLN A 55 9.81 18.45 5.59
N ASP A 56 10.33 19.49 4.96
CA ASP A 56 10.01 20.88 5.29
C ASP A 56 8.76 21.40 4.54
N ASN A 57 8.11 20.55 3.73
CA ASN A 57 6.92 20.95 2.97
C ASN A 57 5.78 21.37 3.91
N PRO A 58 5.27 22.62 3.76
CA PRO A 58 4.21 23.13 4.63
C PRO A 58 2.89 22.34 4.52
N SER A 59 2.71 21.55 3.47
CA SER A 59 1.55 20.67 3.31
C SER A 59 1.53 19.55 4.32
N LEU A 60 2.70 19.06 4.80
CA LEU A 60 2.78 17.98 5.80
C LEU A 60 2.02 18.34 7.09
N ALA A 61 2.13 19.57 7.58
CA ALA A 61 1.41 20.02 8.76
C ALA A 61 -0.12 20.05 8.57
N LYS A 62 -0.58 20.19 7.34
CA LYS A 62 -1.99 20.24 6.97
C LYS A 62 -2.63 18.86 6.83
N LEU A 63 -1.85 17.80 6.65
CA LEU A 63 -2.36 16.43 6.48
C LEU A 63 -3.07 15.87 7.72
N ALA A 64 -3.01 16.56 8.85
CA ALA A 64 -3.78 16.22 10.04
C ALA A 64 -5.25 16.67 9.97
N ASN A 65 -5.57 17.63 9.11
CA ASN A 65 -6.93 18.12 8.88
C ASN A 65 -7.54 17.40 7.67
N GLU A 66 -8.72 16.81 7.83
CA GLU A 66 -9.36 15.99 6.78
C GLU A 66 -9.69 16.81 5.51
N ASN A 67 -10.16 18.05 5.66
CA ASN A 67 -10.52 18.91 4.52
C ASN A 67 -9.26 19.33 3.74
N ASP A 68 -8.21 19.73 4.46
CA ASP A 68 -6.95 20.13 3.84
C ASP A 68 -6.29 18.93 3.14
N LEU A 69 -6.31 17.75 3.78
CA LEU A 69 -5.82 16.49 3.21
C LEU A 69 -6.54 16.18 1.89
N GLN A 70 -7.87 16.24 1.88
CA GLN A 70 -8.66 15.97 0.69
C GLN A 70 -8.32 16.94 -0.45
N THR A 71 -8.24 18.25 -0.14
CA THR A 71 -7.90 19.30 -1.11
C THR A 71 -6.50 19.09 -1.70
N ILE A 72 -5.49 18.89 -0.86
CA ILE A 72 -4.11 18.66 -1.29
C ILE A 72 -4.02 17.40 -2.17
N TYR A 73 -4.73 16.34 -1.77
CA TYR A 73 -4.72 15.09 -2.52
C TYR A 73 -5.34 15.28 -3.92
N GLU A 74 -6.51 15.90 -4.03
CA GLU A 74 -7.20 16.15 -5.30
C GLU A 74 -6.41 17.09 -6.22
N GLU A 75 -5.71 18.08 -5.66
CA GLU A 75 -4.86 18.97 -6.44
C GLU A 75 -3.62 18.28 -7.01
N GLN A 76 -3.01 17.36 -6.26
CA GLN A 76 -1.69 16.81 -6.60
C GLN A 76 -1.72 15.42 -7.21
N ILE A 77 -2.74 14.63 -6.93
CA ILE A 77 -2.79 13.21 -7.30
C ILE A 77 -3.91 12.96 -8.32
N GLU A 78 -3.60 12.16 -9.31
CA GLU A 78 -4.55 11.56 -10.26
C GLU A 78 -4.62 10.06 -9.99
N GLU A 79 -5.80 9.55 -9.69
CA GLU A 79 -6.03 8.12 -9.45
C GLU A 79 -6.24 7.39 -10.79
N LEU A 80 -5.42 6.39 -11.07
CA LEU A 80 -5.47 5.56 -12.27
C LEU A 80 -5.65 4.09 -11.88
N ILE A 81 -6.41 3.34 -12.64
CA ILE A 81 -6.54 1.89 -12.50
C ILE A 81 -6.25 1.23 -13.83
N PHE A 82 -5.41 0.23 -13.81
CA PHE A 82 -5.08 -0.59 -14.97
C PHE A 82 -5.49 -2.06 -14.71
N ASN A 83 -5.73 -2.79 -15.79
CA ASN A 83 -5.80 -4.24 -15.72
C ASN A 83 -4.40 -4.87 -15.84
N LYS A 84 -4.31 -6.20 -15.73
CA LYS A 84 -3.06 -6.98 -15.86
C LYS A 84 -2.36 -6.81 -17.20
N ASP A 85 -3.07 -6.39 -18.27
CA ASP A 85 -2.52 -6.19 -19.60
C ASP A 85 -2.04 -4.73 -19.81
N ALA A 86 -1.91 -3.95 -18.73
CA ALA A 86 -1.53 -2.54 -18.71
C ALA A 86 -2.46 -1.65 -19.57
N VAL A 87 -3.76 -1.96 -19.54
CA VAL A 87 -4.81 -1.15 -20.17
C VAL A 87 -5.53 -0.36 -19.09
N LEU A 88 -5.64 0.97 -19.27
CA LEU A 88 -6.36 1.86 -18.37
C LEU A 88 -7.86 1.49 -18.34
N ILE A 89 -8.41 1.39 -17.15
CA ILE A 89 -9.83 1.17 -16.91
C ILE A 89 -10.47 2.52 -16.59
N GLU A 90 -11.23 3.04 -17.52
CA GLU A 90 -11.92 4.34 -17.37
C GLU A 90 -13.14 4.22 -16.46
N ASP A 91 -13.92 3.13 -16.59
CA ASP A 91 -15.13 2.89 -15.81
C ASP A 91 -15.04 1.62 -14.98
N LEU A 92 -15.10 1.77 -13.66
CA LEU A 92 -15.17 0.63 -12.74
C LEU A 92 -16.58 0.02 -12.74
N PRO A 93 -16.71 -1.31 -12.64
CA PRO A 93 -17.99 -1.98 -12.65
C PRO A 93 -18.84 -1.59 -11.44
N ASN A 94 -20.18 -1.58 -11.59
CA ASN A 94 -21.16 -1.44 -10.50
C ASN A 94 -21.01 -0.18 -9.62
N ASN A 95 -20.60 0.94 -10.19
CA ASN A 95 -20.34 2.20 -9.45
C ASN A 95 -19.33 2.05 -8.30
N LEU A 96 -18.43 1.08 -8.41
CA LEU A 96 -17.34 0.92 -7.47
C LEU A 96 -16.32 2.06 -7.61
N SER A 97 -15.61 2.35 -6.54
CA SER A 97 -14.60 3.41 -6.46
C SER A 97 -13.29 2.87 -5.91
N PHE A 98 -12.25 3.67 -5.98
CA PHE A 98 -10.94 3.34 -5.38
C PHE A 98 -11.02 2.92 -3.91
N SER A 99 -11.96 3.49 -3.15
CA SER A 99 -12.17 3.16 -1.74
C SER A 99 -12.81 1.78 -1.51
N ASP A 100 -13.27 1.11 -2.56
CA ASP A 100 -13.84 -0.25 -2.50
C ASP A 100 -12.82 -1.34 -2.82
N LEU A 101 -11.64 -0.95 -3.33
CA LEU A 101 -10.54 -1.86 -3.57
C LEU A 101 -9.95 -2.37 -2.26
N VAL A 102 -9.64 -3.65 -2.23
CA VAL A 102 -9.05 -4.34 -1.07
C VAL A 102 -7.86 -5.18 -1.49
N TRP A 103 -6.88 -5.29 -0.62
CA TRP A 103 -5.78 -6.24 -0.78
C TRP A 103 -6.27 -7.65 -0.45
N LYS A 104 -5.95 -8.59 -1.34
CA LYS A 104 -6.16 -10.03 -1.15
C LYS A 104 -4.85 -10.76 -1.38
N GLU A 105 -4.68 -11.90 -0.70
CA GLU A 105 -3.61 -12.83 -1.05
C GLU A 105 -3.91 -13.47 -2.41
N ASP A 106 -2.90 -13.53 -3.28
CA ASP A 106 -3.01 -14.20 -4.57
C ASP A 106 -2.97 -15.71 -4.38
N SER A 107 -4.14 -16.32 -4.29
CA SER A 107 -4.29 -17.76 -4.16
C SER A 107 -3.77 -18.56 -5.37
N ASN A 108 -3.58 -17.89 -6.51
CA ASN A 108 -3.12 -18.49 -7.76
C ASN A 108 -1.63 -18.29 -8.00
N ALA A 109 -0.91 -17.69 -7.07
CA ALA A 109 0.51 -17.36 -7.23
C ALA A 109 1.41 -18.58 -7.43
N GLY A 110 0.96 -19.77 -7.02
CA GLY A 110 1.73 -21.03 -7.11
C GLY A 110 2.74 -21.19 -5.96
N SER A 111 3.36 -22.36 -5.90
CA SER A 111 4.34 -22.68 -4.85
C SER A 111 5.56 -21.77 -4.89
N GLY A 112 6.02 -21.32 -3.75
CA GLY A 112 7.14 -20.37 -3.60
C GLY A 112 6.78 -18.89 -3.86
N LYS A 113 5.49 -18.60 -3.99
CA LYS A 113 4.98 -17.25 -4.20
C LYS A 113 3.93 -16.85 -3.13
N GLU A 114 3.96 -17.55 -2.01
CA GLU A 114 3.07 -17.35 -0.87
C GLU A 114 3.24 -15.92 -0.32
N GLY A 115 2.12 -15.32 0.11
CA GLY A 115 2.08 -13.96 0.63
C GLY A 115 2.13 -12.85 -0.42
N ARG A 116 2.09 -13.18 -1.71
CA ARG A 116 1.89 -12.20 -2.77
C ARG A 116 0.48 -11.64 -2.69
N MET A 117 0.35 -10.35 -2.92
CA MET A 117 -0.92 -9.63 -2.80
C MET A 117 -1.40 -9.14 -4.15
N ILE A 118 -2.71 -9.21 -4.34
CA ILE A 118 -3.41 -8.56 -5.47
C ILE A 118 -4.37 -7.50 -4.94
N TYR A 119 -4.67 -6.52 -5.75
CA TYR A 119 -5.65 -5.49 -5.46
C TYR A 119 -6.92 -5.75 -6.25
N SER A 120 -8.06 -5.95 -5.56
CA SER A 120 -9.31 -6.32 -6.20
C SER A 120 -10.52 -5.92 -5.35
N PHE A 121 -11.74 -6.09 -5.88
CA PHE A 121 -12.98 -5.95 -5.08
C PHE A 121 -13.25 -7.22 -4.27
N LYS A 122 -13.98 -7.08 -3.17
CA LYS A 122 -14.18 -8.16 -2.19
C LYS A 122 -14.71 -9.48 -2.82
N ASN A 123 -15.60 -9.38 -3.78
CA ASN A 123 -16.27 -10.53 -4.42
C ASN A 123 -15.84 -10.71 -5.89
N ASP A 124 -14.69 -10.20 -6.27
CA ASP A 124 -14.17 -10.25 -7.62
C ASP A 124 -12.72 -10.71 -7.56
N ASP A 125 -12.36 -11.71 -8.34
CA ASP A 125 -11.00 -12.24 -8.43
C ASP A 125 -10.20 -11.55 -9.54
N THR A 126 -10.80 -10.58 -10.24
CA THR A 126 -10.08 -9.75 -11.21
C THR A 126 -8.99 -8.95 -10.51
N GLU A 127 -7.82 -8.99 -11.08
CA GLU A 127 -6.68 -8.23 -10.62
C GLU A 127 -6.72 -6.82 -11.17
N TYR A 128 -6.60 -5.85 -10.26
CA TYR A 128 -6.53 -4.43 -10.60
C TYR A 128 -5.16 -3.89 -10.17
N LEU A 129 -4.65 -2.93 -10.94
CA LEU A 129 -3.39 -2.25 -10.71
C LEU A 129 -3.65 -0.75 -10.51
N PRO A 130 -3.98 -0.33 -9.28
CA PRO A 130 -4.16 1.09 -8.97
C PRO A 130 -2.82 1.80 -8.97
N LEU A 131 -2.78 3.00 -9.54
CA LEU A 131 -1.60 3.83 -9.66
C LEU A 131 -1.99 5.27 -9.34
N PHE A 132 -1.14 5.96 -8.59
CA PHE A 132 -1.37 7.35 -8.19
C PHE A 132 -0.34 8.23 -8.89
N LYS A 133 -0.75 8.93 -9.95
CA LYS A 133 0.12 9.81 -10.69
C LYS A 133 0.25 11.15 -9.97
N VAL A 134 1.47 11.58 -9.74
CA VAL A 134 1.77 12.90 -9.19
C VAL A 134 1.78 13.91 -10.34
N LYS A 135 0.81 14.83 -10.33
CA LYS A 135 0.57 15.75 -11.46
C LYS A 135 1.75 16.67 -11.75
N GLU A 136 2.45 17.12 -10.71
CA GLU A 136 3.57 18.06 -10.84
C GLU A 136 4.82 17.44 -11.46
N SER A 137 5.21 16.26 -10.99
CA SER A 137 6.47 15.60 -11.35
C SER A 137 6.34 14.56 -12.47
N GLY A 138 5.11 14.18 -12.81
CA GLY A 138 4.87 13.03 -13.69
C GLY A 138 5.24 11.67 -13.10
N GLY A 139 5.73 11.63 -11.86
CA GLY A 139 6.04 10.40 -11.14
C GLY A 139 4.81 9.64 -10.65
N PHE A 140 5.03 8.44 -10.12
CA PHE A 140 3.97 7.53 -9.71
C PHE A 140 4.15 7.04 -8.28
N VAL A 141 3.08 7.07 -7.50
CA VAL A 141 3.01 6.38 -6.22
C VAL A 141 2.32 5.03 -6.44
N ILE A 142 3.04 3.96 -6.15
CA ILE A 142 2.65 2.57 -6.39
C ILE A 142 2.29 1.93 -5.06
N PRO A 143 1.12 1.31 -4.91
CA PRO A 143 0.81 0.52 -3.73
C PRO A 143 1.64 -0.76 -3.73
N ILE A 144 2.25 -1.06 -2.59
CA ILE A 144 3.09 -2.23 -2.36
C ILE A 144 2.58 -3.00 -1.16
N SER A 145 2.60 -4.32 -1.23
CA SER A 145 2.18 -5.17 -0.12
C SER A 145 2.76 -6.58 -0.24
N GLY A 146 3.11 -7.16 0.88
CA GLY A 146 3.60 -8.53 0.95
C GLY A 146 3.87 -8.96 2.37
N LYS A 147 4.47 -10.14 2.51
CA LYS A 147 4.70 -10.76 3.81
C LYS A 147 5.99 -10.21 4.45
N GLY A 148 5.87 -9.71 5.68
CA GLY A 148 7.00 -9.53 6.58
C GLY A 148 7.27 -10.79 7.39
N LEU A 149 7.85 -10.63 8.59
CA LEU A 149 8.06 -11.77 9.49
C LEU A 149 6.74 -12.23 10.16
N TRP A 150 5.98 -11.29 10.71
CA TRP A 150 4.79 -11.59 11.51
C TRP A 150 3.47 -11.29 10.81
N SER A 151 3.48 -10.37 9.87
CA SER A 151 2.26 -9.86 9.26
C SER A 151 2.42 -9.55 7.77
N THR A 152 1.31 -9.25 7.12
CA THR A 152 1.31 -8.57 5.84
C THR A 152 1.64 -7.10 6.08
N ILE A 153 2.64 -6.59 5.36
CA ILE A 153 3.03 -5.18 5.34
C ILE A 153 2.35 -4.54 4.15
N LYS A 154 1.78 -3.34 4.33
CA LYS A 154 1.20 -2.53 3.26
C LYS A 154 1.82 -1.15 3.26
N GLY A 155 2.09 -0.64 2.07
CA GLY A 155 2.75 0.63 1.90
C GLY A 155 2.54 1.24 0.53
N PHE A 156 3.23 2.36 0.31
CA PHE A 156 3.30 3.07 -0.96
C PHE A 156 4.75 3.40 -1.26
N ILE A 157 5.16 3.26 -2.51
CA ILE A 157 6.48 3.70 -2.99
C ILE A 157 6.29 4.73 -4.10
N TYR A 158 6.98 5.86 -3.97
CA TYR A 158 6.95 6.94 -4.95
C TYR A 158 8.18 6.86 -5.83
N VAL A 159 7.97 6.75 -7.14
CA VAL A 159 9.02 6.68 -8.15
C VAL A 159 8.86 7.80 -9.18
N VAL A 160 9.97 8.36 -9.60
CA VAL A 160 10.02 9.42 -10.62
C VAL A 160 10.82 8.92 -11.81
N PRO A 161 10.32 9.12 -13.06
CA PRO A 161 11.01 8.67 -14.25
C PRO A 161 12.36 9.37 -14.42
N ASN A 162 13.32 8.63 -15.01
CA ASN A 162 14.59 9.19 -15.44
C ASN A 162 14.40 9.97 -16.75
N GLU A 163 14.56 11.27 -16.70
CA GLU A 163 14.40 12.16 -17.85
C GLU A 163 15.64 12.17 -18.79
N ASP A 164 16.80 11.65 -18.33
CA ASP A 164 17.99 11.59 -19.15
C ASP A 164 17.94 10.40 -20.14
N SER A 165 17.47 10.70 -21.36
CA SER A 165 17.33 9.72 -22.43
C SER A 165 18.65 9.18 -22.99
N ASN A 166 19.79 9.79 -22.69
CA ASN A 166 21.08 9.43 -23.26
C ASN A 166 21.89 8.41 -22.43
N MET A 167 21.53 8.23 -21.15
CA MET A 167 22.19 7.28 -20.25
C MET A 167 21.17 6.49 -19.43
N LYS A 168 20.29 5.72 -20.08
CA LYS A 168 19.33 4.85 -19.36
C LYS A 168 20.02 3.59 -18.81
N GLU A 169 20.80 3.75 -17.75
CA GLU A 169 21.22 2.63 -16.90
C GLU A 169 20.11 2.23 -15.94
N TRP A 170 19.19 3.16 -15.65
CA TRP A 170 18.03 2.98 -14.80
C TRP A 170 16.80 3.72 -15.37
N ASP A 171 15.61 3.26 -15.02
CA ASP A 171 14.34 3.76 -15.58
C ASP A 171 13.64 4.75 -14.63
N TYR A 172 13.69 4.49 -13.32
CA TYR A 172 13.06 5.31 -12.26
C TYR A 172 13.99 5.49 -11.09
N SER A 173 13.83 6.60 -10.35
CA SER A 173 14.39 6.79 -9.02
C SER A 173 13.30 6.80 -7.96
N VAL A 174 13.56 6.18 -6.82
CA VAL A 174 12.68 6.25 -5.65
C VAL A 174 12.83 7.60 -4.98
N GLN A 175 11.73 8.31 -4.81
CA GLN A 175 11.68 9.61 -4.13
C GLN A 175 10.89 9.55 -2.83
N GLY A 176 10.35 8.38 -2.48
CA GLY A 176 9.70 8.17 -1.20
C GLY A 176 9.10 6.79 -1.03
N ILE A 177 8.86 6.44 0.20
CA ILE A 177 8.17 5.23 0.61
C ILE A 177 7.43 5.50 1.92
N SER A 178 6.28 4.87 2.14
CA SER A 178 5.58 4.88 3.42
C SER A 178 4.99 3.50 3.68
N PHE A 179 4.99 3.07 4.94
CA PHE A 179 4.31 1.86 5.38
C PHE A 179 3.19 2.26 6.34
N TYR A 180 1.96 1.83 6.09
CA TYR A 180 0.79 2.29 6.82
C TYR A 180 0.05 1.20 7.60
N GLU A 181 0.36 -0.05 7.31
CA GLU A 181 -0.28 -1.19 8.01
C GLU A 181 0.72 -2.34 8.10
N HIS A 182 1.06 -2.73 9.32
CA HIS A 182 1.88 -3.91 9.63
C HIS A 182 1.71 -4.32 11.09
N GLY A 183 2.14 -5.53 11.43
CA GLY A 183 2.19 -6.07 12.79
C GLY A 183 3.58 -6.56 13.15
N GLU A 184 4.63 -5.92 12.61
CA GLU A 184 6.01 -6.25 12.91
C GLU A 184 6.38 -5.79 14.34
N THR A 185 7.39 -6.41 14.92
CA THR A 185 7.80 -6.15 16.32
C THR A 185 8.42 -4.76 16.47
N PRO A 186 7.91 -3.88 17.36
CA PRO A 186 8.53 -2.59 17.68
C PRO A 186 10.00 -2.75 18.11
N GLY A 187 10.87 -1.85 17.66
CA GLY A 187 12.31 -1.92 17.92
C GLY A 187 13.08 -2.90 17.03
N LEU A 188 12.38 -3.67 16.18
CA LEU A 188 12.94 -4.60 15.20
C LEU A 188 12.33 -4.33 13.83
N GLY A 189 11.53 -5.26 13.29
CA GLY A 189 10.85 -5.08 12.00
C GLY A 189 9.92 -3.87 11.95
N GLY A 190 9.32 -3.45 13.07
CA GLY A 190 8.49 -2.25 13.16
C GLY A 190 9.23 -0.93 12.94
N GLU A 191 10.56 -0.94 12.87
CA GLU A 191 11.34 0.26 12.54
C GLU A 191 11.09 0.77 11.10
N ILE A 192 10.41 -0.01 10.27
CA ILE A 192 10.01 0.39 8.91
C ILE A 192 9.18 1.67 8.87
N ASP A 193 8.48 2.00 9.97
CA ASP A 193 7.70 3.23 10.08
C ASP A 193 8.53 4.48 10.28
N LYS A 194 9.81 4.31 10.65
CA LYS A 194 10.66 5.44 10.98
C LYS A 194 11.23 6.09 9.72
N TYR A 195 11.31 7.42 9.79
CA TYR A 195 11.89 8.22 8.70
C TYR A 195 13.30 7.75 8.33
N GLU A 196 14.14 7.41 9.30
CA GLU A 196 15.54 6.99 9.07
C GLU A 196 15.62 5.69 8.25
N VAL A 197 14.66 4.80 8.35
CA VAL A 197 14.59 3.58 7.54
C VAL A 197 14.00 3.89 6.16
N GLN A 198 12.91 4.65 6.11
CA GLN A 198 12.27 5.03 4.86
C GLN A 198 13.18 5.91 3.99
N ALA A 199 13.94 6.82 4.60
CA ALA A 199 14.87 7.70 3.91
C ALA A 199 16.03 6.97 3.21
N ARG A 200 16.34 5.72 3.61
CA ARG A 200 17.36 4.90 2.91
C ARG A 200 16.96 4.61 1.46
N TYR A 201 15.67 4.61 1.15
CA TYR A 201 15.16 4.39 -0.21
C TYR A 201 15.30 5.61 -1.13
N LEU A 202 15.54 6.81 -0.58
CA LEU A 202 15.63 8.04 -1.38
C LEU A 202 16.79 7.96 -2.38
N ASN A 203 16.50 8.35 -3.61
CA ASN A 203 17.42 8.36 -4.76
C ASN A 203 17.96 6.99 -5.16
N LYS A 204 17.40 5.89 -4.64
CA LYS A 204 17.72 4.56 -5.13
C LYS A 204 17.04 4.31 -6.48
N HIS A 205 17.66 3.49 -7.31
CA HIS A 205 17.27 3.29 -8.69
C HIS A 205 16.39 2.06 -8.89
N VAL A 206 15.57 2.10 -9.94
CA VAL A 206 14.83 0.97 -10.50
C VAL A 206 15.31 0.81 -11.94
N SER A 207 15.74 -0.40 -12.33
CA SER A 207 16.16 -0.71 -13.68
C SER A 207 15.44 -1.94 -14.23
N PHE A 208 14.62 -1.72 -15.25
CA PHE A 208 13.92 -2.81 -15.95
C PHE A 208 14.87 -3.64 -16.81
N LYS A 209 15.91 -3.00 -17.39
CA LYS A 209 16.94 -3.66 -18.17
C LYS A 209 17.76 -4.64 -17.33
N ASN A 210 18.14 -4.23 -16.14
CA ASN A 210 18.97 -5.02 -15.22
C ASN A 210 18.11 -5.86 -14.24
N ASN A 211 16.78 -5.74 -14.31
CA ASN A 211 15.82 -6.38 -13.40
C ASN A 211 16.15 -6.12 -11.93
N ARG A 212 16.43 -4.84 -11.57
CA ARG A 212 16.85 -4.42 -10.23
C ARG A 212 15.91 -3.36 -9.66
N THR A 213 15.68 -3.49 -8.36
CA THR A 213 15.03 -2.50 -7.48
C THR A 213 15.94 -2.22 -6.29
N PRO A 214 15.64 -1.22 -5.45
CA PRO A 214 16.31 -1.07 -4.16
C PRO A 214 16.23 -2.38 -3.36
N GLU A 215 17.34 -2.79 -2.76
CA GLU A 215 17.50 -4.06 -2.05
C GLU A 215 18.29 -3.86 -0.75
N MET A 216 17.79 -4.40 0.36
CA MET A 216 18.50 -4.37 1.64
C MET A 216 19.61 -5.41 1.65
N THR A 217 20.82 -5.01 2.07
CA THR A 217 22.02 -5.86 2.05
C THR A 217 22.79 -5.76 3.36
N LYS A 218 23.59 -6.79 3.67
CA LYS A 218 24.49 -6.77 4.83
C LYS A 218 25.67 -5.81 4.65
N THR A 219 26.06 -5.60 3.40
CA THR A 219 27.17 -4.72 3.03
C THR A 219 26.74 -3.94 1.79
N VAL A 220 26.61 -2.64 1.92
CA VAL A 220 26.33 -1.74 0.80
C VAL A 220 27.54 -1.73 -0.12
N SER A 221 27.35 -2.19 -1.36
CA SER A 221 28.37 -2.27 -2.40
C SER A 221 28.05 -1.42 -3.62
N ASP A 222 26.78 -1.21 -3.88
CA ASP A 222 26.26 -0.38 -4.98
C ASP A 222 25.26 0.63 -4.40
N ASP A 223 25.73 1.83 -4.12
CA ASP A 223 24.91 2.87 -3.49
C ASP A 223 23.68 3.28 -4.29
N SER A 224 23.64 2.94 -5.58
CA SER A 224 22.46 3.20 -6.42
C SER A 224 21.27 2.26 -6.12
N TYR A 225 21.53 1.10 -5.52
CA TYR A 225 20.50 0.07 -5.27
C TYR A 225 20.52 -0.46 -3.83
N ASP A 226 21.70 -0.57 -3.22
CA ASP A 226 21.85 -1.24 -1.94
C ASP A 226 21.44 -0.33 -0.76
N LEU A 227 20.77 -0.93 0.22
CA LEU A 227 20.37 -0.32 1.48
C LEU A 227 20.87 -1.18 2.64
N GLU A 228 21.13 -0.56 3.79
CA GLU A 228 21.46 -1.31 5.00
C GLU A 228 20.25 -2.04 5.55
N TYR A 229 20.43 -3.29 5.98
CA TYR A 229 19.43 -4.05 6.72
C TYR A 229 18.91 -3.31 7.96
N ILE A 230 17.65 -3.61 8.31
CA ILE A 230 17.13 -3.22 9.62
C ILE A 230 17.74 -4.13 10.67
N SER A 231 18.43 -3.56 11.63
CA SER A 231 19.14 -4.31 12.67
C SER A 231 18.18 -5.27 13.41
N GLY A 232 18.54 -6.56 13.45
CA GLY A 232 17.74 -7.59 14.10
C GLY A 232 16.46 -7.99 13.37
N ALA A 233 16.21 -7.51 12.14
CA ALA A 233 14.99 -7.75 11.40
C ALA A 233 15.25 -8.24 9.96
N THR A 234 16.18 -9.16 9.77
CA THR A 234 16.57 -9.68 8.45
C THR A 234 15.39 -10.22 7.66
N ILE A 235 14.51 -11.02 8.29
CA ILE A 235 13.34 -11.62 7.60
C ILE A 235 12.35 -10.55 7.15
N THR A 236 12.11 -9.51 7.95
CA THR A 236 11.29 -8.37 7.54
C THR A 236 11.93 -7.63 6.36
N SER A 237 13.25 -7.40 6.41
CA SER A 237 14.01 -6.76 5.33
C SER A 237 13.94 -7.56 4.02
N ASP A 238 14.21 -8.87 4.07
CA ASP A 238 14.08 -9.76 2.91
C ASP A 238 12.64 -9.78 2.35
N GLY A 239 11.65 -9.67 3.23
CA GLY A 239 10.24 -9.53 2.85
C GLY A 239 9.97 -8.25 2.06
N LEU A 240 10.49 -7.10 2.54
CA LEU A 240 10.38 -5.81 1.84
C LEU A 240 10.95 -5.90 0.42
N ASP A 241 12.18 -6.40 0.28
CA ASP A 241 12.86 -6.54 -1.01
C ASP A 241 12.03 -7.41 -1.97
N THR A 242 11.54 -8.55 -1.45
CA THR A 242 10.75 -9.50 -2.24
C THR A 242 9.47 -8.87 -2.79
N PHE A 243 8.67 -8.19 -1.96
CA PHE A 243 7.41 -7.66 -2.46
C PHE A 243 7.56 -6.33 -3.21
N ILE A 244 8.55 -5.50 -2.89
CA ILE A 244 8.86 -4.28 -3.66
C ILE A 244 9.27 -4.67 -5.09
N ALA A 245 10.21 -5.61 -5.23
CA ALA A 245 10.61 -6.14 -6.53
C ALA A 245 9.42 -6.74 -7.29
N TYR A 246 8.61 -7.55 -6.65
CA TYR A 246 7.41 -8.14 -7.23
C TYR A 246 6.45 -7.09 -7.77
N HIS A 247 6.11 -6.06 -6.99
CA HIS A 247 5.20 -5.03 -7.46
C HIS A 247 5.80 -4.22 -8.61
N ILE A 248 7.04 -3.78 -8.52
CA ILE A 248 7.65 -2.91 -9.52
C ILE A 248 8.02 -3.67 -10.79
N LEU A 249 8.68 -4.82 -10.68
CA LEU A 249 9.26 -5.52 -11.82
C LEU A 249 8.32 -6.53 -12.48
N ASP A 250 7.40 -7.13 -11.71
CA ASP A 250 6.48 -8.14 -12.27
C ASP A 250 5.11 -7.52 -12.58
N ARG A 251 4.58 -6.66 -11.70
CA ARG A 251 3.19 -6.18 -11.82
C ARG A 251 3.04 -4.85 -12.55
N TYR A 252 3.84 -3.85 -12.20
CA TYR A 252 3.71 -2.51 -12.74
C TYR A 252 4.66 -2.18 -13.90
N LYS A 253 5.60 -3.09 -14.21
CA LYS A 253 6.63 -2.88 -15.24
C LYS A 253 6.07 -2.41 -16.57
N ASP A 254 5.05 -3.09 -17.10
CA ASP A 254 4.49 -2.79 -18.41
C ASP A 254 3.79 -1.42 -18.43
N ILE A 255 3.15 -1.04 -17.34
CA ILE A 255 2.52 0.28 -17.20
C ILE A 255 3.59 1.36 -17.15
N LEU A 256 4.58 1.18 -16.27
CA LEU A 256 5.67 2.14 -16.09
C LEU A 256 6.54 2.29 -17.33
N SER A 257 6.78 1.20 -18.07
CA SER A 257 7.55 1.24 -19.31
C SER A 257 6.86 2.00 -20.44
N LYS A 258 5.53 2.05 -20.44
CA LYS A 258 4.74 2.82 -21.42
C LYS A 258 4.60 4.29 -21.04
N ALA A 259 4.76 4.60 -19.76
CA ALA A 259 4.61 5.94 -19.21
C ALA A 259 5.91 6.78 -19.21
N ASN A 260 7.04 6.16 -19.57
CA ASN A 260 8.41 6.74 -19.55
C ASN A 260 8.91 7.21 -20.93
#